data_f8d72b47bb0d5abdacdf0266c345e4e5
#
_entry.id   f8d72b47bb0d5abdacdf0266c345e4e5
#
_cell.length_a   1.000
_cell.length_b   1.000
_cell.length_c   1.000
_cell.angle_alpha   90.00
_cell.angle_beta   90.00
_cell.angle_gamma   90.00
#
_symmetry.space_group_name_H-M   'P 1'
#
loop_
_entity.id
_entity.type
_entity.pdbx_description
1 polymer ?
#
loop_
_entity_poly.entity_id
_entity_poly.type
_entity_poly.pdbx_seq_one_letter_code
_entity_poly.pdbx_strand_id
1 'polypeptide(L)'
;MAQFDVNSTSVENIISSIKAGEIAIPEIQRPFVWDASKVRDLMDSLYKGFPVGYIIVWKNPDIRLKDGKVSSGKKILIDGQQRITAIQAAVVGQEVVDSSYKKKRITIAFNPIDEVFEVCNPAIEKDSKWIPDISAVFDVGFDAWEFVNRYCGTNGMAGKQSEINKTLMRLMSIKGINLGVTELSQALTIDEVTNIFIRINSQGVVLSQADFAMSKISSDDRYGGNETRKMIDYFCHFMQRPADYDMIVANDKEFAKSEALQKIKWVTNEQEDIYVPSYTDVLRVSFTHIFQRGKIADLVNLLSGRNFETRENLESIAEDSFRKLREGVEAFVNETNFKRYLMIVQSTGIVDSSLVRSKNVLNFGYILYLSLKDRGMHLYLQDLSNSHMGDWCIMAYQILLWHGIQRGFFYWCPLRTIH
;
A
#
# COMPACT_ATOMS: atom_id res chain seq x y z
N MET A 1 -19.74 -20.04 12.38
CA MET A 1 -19.98 -18.58 12.28
C MET A 1 -19.79 -18.18 10.83
N ALA A 2 -20.54 -17.19 10.33
CA ALA A 2 -20.33 -16.67 8.99
C ALA A 2 -18.92 -16.08 8.90
N GLN A 3 -18.20 -16.35 7.80
CA GLN A 3 -16.84 -15.85 7.59
C GLN A 3 -16.83 -14.43 7.03
N PHE A 4 -17.98 -13.91 6.65
CA PHE A 4 -18.16 -12.57 6.12
C PHE A 4 -19.60 -12.08 6.32
N ASP A 5 -19.77 -10.77 6.32
CA ASP A 5 -21.05 -10.08 6.28
C ASP A 5 -21.12 -9.22 5.02
N VAL A 6 -22.33 -9.12 4.44
CA VAL A 6 -22.57 -8.24 3.29
C VAL A 6 -23.51 -7.13 3.72
N ASN A 7 -23.00 -5.92 3.63
CA ASN A 7 -23.69 -4.70 4.00
C ASN A 7 -23.74 -3.75 2.81
N SER A 8 -24.53 -2.69 2.93
CA SER A 8 -24.49 -1.56 2.00
C SER A 8 -24.21 -0.28 2.75
N THR A 9 -23.42 0.60 2.16
CA THR A 9 -23.13 1.92 2.74
C THR A 9 -23.01 2.95 1.64
N SER A 10 -23.37 4.21 1.94
CA SER A 10 -23.32 5.28 0.96
C SER A 10 -21.88 5.66 0.58
N VAL A 11 -21.70 6.20 -0.62
CA VAL A 11 -20.45 6.79 -1.07
C VAL A 11 -19.90 7.79 -0.04
N GLU A 12 -20.77 8.65 0.51
CA GLU A 12 -20.39 9.62 1.53
C GLU A 12 -19.84 8.98 2.81
N ASN A 13 -20.49 7.92 3.29
CA ASN A 13 -20.04 7.21 4.48
C ASN A 13 -18.68 6.52 4.26
N ILE A 14 -18.46 5.96 3.07
CA ILE A 14 -17.15 5.35 2.73
C ILE A 14 -16.06 6.42 2.74
N ILE A 15 -16.30 7.57 2.08
CA ILE A 15 -15.34 8.69 2.06
C ILE A 15 -15.06 9.18 3.49
N SER A 16 -16.10 9.30 4.32
CA SER A 16 -15.98 9.75 5.71
C SER A 16 -15.17 8.75 6.57
N SER A 17 -15.47 7.45 6.46
CA SER A 17 -14.73 6.41 7.20
C SER A 17 -13.25 6.32 6.80
N ILE A 18 -12.93 6.60 5.53
CA ILE A 18 -11.52 6.69 5.09
C ILE A 18 -10.85 7.93 5.68
N LYS A 19 -11.51 9.09 5.63
CA LYS A 19 -10.99 10.34 6.24
C LYS A 19 -10.79 10.20 7.75
N ALA A 20 -11.67 9.49 8.44
CA ALA A 20 -11.56 9.18 9.86
C ALA A 20 -10.49 8.12 10.18
N GLY A 21 -9.89 7.49 9.17
CA GLY A 21 -8.91 6.42 9.35
C GLY A 21 -9.49 5.10 9.86
N GLU A 22 -10.80 4.91 9.77
CA GLU A 22 -11.49 3.65 10.11
C GLU A 22 -11.25 2.58 9.04
N ILE A 23 -11.17 3.00 7.78
CA ILE A 23 -10.79 2.16 6.65
C ILE A 23 -9.41 2.59 6.18
N ALA A 24 -8.44 1.69 6.30
CA ALA A 24 -7.10 1.88 5.76
C ALA A 24 -7.07 1.42 4.30
N ILE A 25 -6.66 2.33 3.42
CA ILE A 25 -6.39 2.03 2.01
C ILE A 25 -4.91 1.71 1.89
N PRO A 26 -4.52 0.59 1.28
CA PRO A 26 -3.13 0.29 0.96
C PRO A 26 -2.61 1.25 -0.12
N GLU A 27 -2.25 2.48 0.22
CA GLU A 27 -1.98 3.54 -0.76
C GLU A 27 -0.80 3.30 -1.70
N ILE A 28 0.23 2.58 -1.24
CA ILE A 28 1.51 2.55 -1.99
C ILE A 28 1.67 1.33 -2.88
N GLN A 29 0.92 0.28 -2.67
CA GLN A 29 1.13 -0.97 -3.39
C GLN A 29 0.50 -1.00 -4.78
N ARG A 30 -0.47 -0.14 -4.99
CA ARG A 30 -1.12 0.04 -6.28
C ARG A 30 -1.30 1.51 -6.52
N PRO A 31 -0.33 2.14 -7.19
CA PRO A 31 -0.54 3.48 -7.68
C PRO A 31 -1.85 3.53 -8.45
N PHE A 32 -2.45 4.69 -8.51
CA PHE A 32 -3.67 4.83 -9.29
C PHE A 32 -3.35 4.55 -10.76
N VAL A 33 -3.87 3.41 -11.26
CA VAL A 33 -3.57 2.94 -12.62
C VAL A 33 -4.74 3.14 -13.58
N TRP A 34 -5.92 3.55 -13.08
CA TRP A 34 -7.02 3.88 -13.95
C TRP A 34 -6.73 5.15 -14.72
N ASP A 35 -7.06 5.13 -16.00
CA ASP A 35 -7.12 6.34 -16.81
C ASP A 35 -8.36 7.19 -16.44
N ALA A 36 -8.35 8.46 -16.86
CA ALA A 36 -9.45 9.36 -16.56
C ALA A 36 -10.77 8.91 -17.20
N SER A 37 -10.73 8.15 -18.30
CA SER A 37 -11.93 7.60 -18.97
C SER A 37 -12.63 6.59 -18.08
N LYS A 38 -11.88 5.72 -17.38
CA LYS A 38 -12.48 4.77 -16.42
C LYS A 38 -13.11 5.48 -15.22
N VAL A 39 -12.53 6.60 -14.79
CA VAL A 39 -13.14 7.42 -13.73
C VAL A 39 -14.43 8.04 -14.21
N ARG A 40 -14.46 8.59 -15.44
CA ARG A 40 -15.68 9.08 -16.10
C ARG A 40 -16.76 8.00 -16.15
N ASP A 41 -16.42 6.80 -16.63
CA ASP A 41 -17.35 5.68 -16.78
C ASP A 41 -17.92 5.22 -15.43
N LEU A 42 -17.11 5.30 -14.37
CA LEU A 42 -17.56 5.02 -13.02
C LEU A 42 -18.58 6.07 -12.54
N MET A 43 -18.32 7.35 -12.80
CA MET A 43 -19.27 8.44 -12.44
C MET A 43 -20.58 8.30 -13.21
N ASP A 44 -20.51 7.99 -14.50
CA ASP A 44 -21.68 7.74 -15.33
C ASP A 44 -22.50 6.54 -14.83
N SER A 45 -21.81 5.45 -14.44
CA SER A 45 -22.48 4.28 -13.87
C SER A 45 -23.18 4.59 -12.55
N LEU A 46 -22.53 5.34 -11.65
CA LEU A 46 -23.14 5.77 -10.40
C LEU A 46 -24.36 6.67 -10.68
N TYR A 47 -24.24 7.64 -11.57
CA TYR A 47 -25.33 8.54 -11.94
C TYR A 47 -26.54 7.78 -12.51
N LYS A 48 -26.31 6.72 -13.29
CA LYS A 48 -27.35 5.86 -13.86
C LYS A 48 -27.90 4.82 -12.89
N GLY A 49 -27.29 4.68 -11.70
CA GLY A 49 -27.66 3.68 -10.71
C GLY A 49 -27.24 2.26 -11.10
N PHE A 50 -26.22 2.12 -11.95
CA PHE A 50 -25.69 0.81 -12.32
C PHE A 50 -24.80 0.23 -11.23
N PRO A 51 -24.78 -1.11 -11.07
CA PRO A 51 -23.92 -1.74 -10.08
C PRO A 51 -22.45 -1.56 -10.46
N VAL A 52 -21.67 -1.01 -9.54
CA VAL A 52 -20.23 -0.75 -9.75
C VAL A 52 -19.33 -1.79 -9.05
N GLY A 53 -19.92 -2.88 -8.58
CA GLY A 53 -19.24 -3.97 -7.87
C GLY A 53 -19.13 -3.73 -6.36
N TYR A 54 -18.61 -4.75 -5.66
CA TYR A 54 -18.47 -4.74 -4.20
C TYR A 54 -17.11 -4.16 -3.79
N ILE A 55 -17.10 -3.55 -2.60
CA ILE A 55 -15.89 -3.20 -1.86
C ILE A 55 -15.68 -4.31 -0.84
N ILE A 56 -14.47 -4.83 -0.70
CA ILE A 56 -14.14 -5.87 0.27
C ILE A 56 -13.20 -5.29 1.30
N VAL A 57 -13.60 -5.37 2.55
CA VAL A 57 -12.79 -4.95 3.69
C VAL A 57 -12.58 -6.12 4.65
N TRP A 58 -11.44 -6.16 5.29
CA TRP A 58 -11.15 -7.10 6.36
C TRP A 58 -11.04 -6.34 7.68
N LYS A 59 -11.79 -6.79 8.68
CA LYS A 59 -11.71 -6.23 10.02
C LYS A 59 -10.47 -6.79 10.72
N ASN A 60 -9.53 -5.90 11.07
CA ASN A 60 -8.40 -6.29 11.92
C ASN A 60 -8.89 -6.84 13.26
N PRO A 61 -8.20 -7.82 13.85
CA PRO A 61 -8.52 -8.28 15.19
C PRO A 61 -8.50 -7.13 16.21
N ASP A 62 -9.43 -7.19 17.17
CA ASP A 62 -9.44 -6.26 18.29
C ASP A 62 -8.20 -6.47 19.17
N ILE A 63 -7.62 -5.39 19.68
CA ILE A 63 -6.40 -5.41 20.49
C ILE A 63 -6.74 -5.04 21.93
N ARG A 64 -6.29 -5.85 22.89
CA ARG A 64 -6.36 -5.51 24.33
C ARG A 64 -5.27 -4.51 24.65
N LEU A 65 -5.68 -3.30 25.07
CA LEU A 65 -4.80 -2.21 25.48
C LEU A 65 -4.17 -2.49 26.85
N LYS A 66 -3.11 -1.74 27.18
CA LYS A 66 -2.41 -1.85 28.47
C LYS A 66 -3.31 -1.52 29.67
N ASP A 67 -4.35 -0.71 29.49
CA ASP A 67 -5.36 -0.37 30.50
C ASP A 67 -6.50 -1.40 30.63
N GLY A 68 -6.42 -2.52 29.90
CA GLY A 68 -7.39 -3.60 29.90
C GLY A 68 -8.59 -3.36 28.98
N LYS A 69 -8.73 -2.19 28.35
CA LYS A 69 -9.79 -1.93 27.37
C LYS A 69 -9.52 -2.64 26.06
N VAL A 70 -10.56 -2.86 25.27
CA VAL A 70 -10.48 -3.43 23.93
C VAL A 70 -10.61 -2.31 22.91
N SER A 71 -9.61 -2.16 22.04
CA SER A 71 -9.67 -1.24 20.91
C SER A 71 -10.16 -2.00 19.68
N SER A 72 -11.20 -1.50 19.04
CA SER A 72 -11.68 -2.06 17.75
C SER A 72 -10.60 -1.91 16.68
N GLY A 73 -10.30 -3.02 16.00
CA GLY A 73 -9.33 -3.00 14.90
C GLY A 73 -9.84 -2.18 13.70
N LYS A 74 -8.93 -1.48 13.03
CA LYS A 74 -9.23 -0.78 11.77
C LYS A 74 -9.58 -1.78 10.68
N LYS A 75 -10.44 -1.37 9.73
CA LYS A 75 -10.73 -2.15 8.53
C LYS A 75 -9.64 -1.92 7.49
N ILE A 76 -9.17 -2.99 6.87
CA ILE A 76 -8.20 -2.92 5.75
C ILE A 76 -8.97 -3.18 4.47
N LEU A 77 -8.82 -2.29 3.50
CA LEU A 77 -9.40 -2.45 2.17
C LEU A 77 -8.67 -3.56 1.41
N ILE A 78 -9.39 -4.61 1.05
CA ILE A 78 -8.86 -5.78 0.34
C ILE A 78 -9.09 -5.64 -1.16
N ASP A 79 -10.28 -5.21 -1.57
CA ASP A 79 -10.62 -4.96 -2.98
C ASP A 79 -11.50 -3.71 -3.13
N GLY A 80 -11.41 -3.09 -4.30
CA GLY A 80 -12.11 -1.86 -4.64
C GLY A 80 -11.28 -0.58 -4.48
N GLN A 81 -9.98 -0.68 -4.23
CA GLN A 81 -9.08 0.48 -4.03
C GLN A 81 -9.16 1.48 -5.20
N GLN A 82 -8.99 1.00 -6.45
CA GLN A 82 -9.04 1.88 -7.63
C GLN A 82 -10.37 2.60 -7.73
N ARG A 83 -11.45 1.93 -7.39
CA ARG A 83 -12.82 2.46 -7.39
C ARG A 83 -13.01 3.56 -6.34
N ILE A 84 -12.57 3.31 -5.13
CA ILE A 84 -12.60 4.30 -4.04
C ILE A 84 -11.75 5.51 -4.39
N THR A 85 -10.52 5.30 -4.87
CA THR A 85 -9.63 6.40 -5.27
C THR A 85 -10.22 7.21 -6.43
N ALA A 86 -10.88 6.56 -7.40
CA ALA A 86 -11.60 7.24 -8.48
C ALA A 86 -12.75 8.11 -7.97
N ILE A 87 -13.54 7.59 -7.02
CA ILE A 87 -14.62 8.35 -6.37
C ILE A 87 -14.05 9.54 -5.60
N GLN A 88 -13.00 9.38 -4.83
CA GLN A 88 -12.35 10.48 -4.12
C GLN A 88 -11.80 11.54 -5.08
N ALA A 89 -11.18 11.13 -6.18
CA ALA A 89 -10.68 12.05 -7.20
C ALA A 89 -11.80 12.86 -7.86
N ALA A 90 -12.91 12.23 -8.23
CA ALA A 90 -14.01 12.89 -8.94
C ALA A 90 -14.96 13.67 -8.03
N VAL A 91 -15.28 13.14 -6.82
CA VAL A 91 -16.30 13.72 -5.92
C VAL A 91 -15.68 14.69 -4.91
N VAL A 92 -14.46 14.39 -4.40
CA VAL A 92 -13.80 15.23 -3.38
C VAL A 92 -12.76 16.15 -4.01
N GLY A 93 -12.34 15.85 -5.23
CA GLY A 93 -11.29 16.59 -5.87
C GLY A 93 -9.89 16.24 -5.39
N GLN A 94 -9.71 15.06 -4.83
CA GLN A 94 -8.42 14.62 -4.34
C GLN A 94 -7.45 14.32 -5.48
N GLU A 95 -6.20 14.78 -5.37
CA GLU A 95 -5.15 14.35 -6.28
C GLU A 95 -4.82 12.88 -6.08
N VAL A 96 -4.56 12.19 -7.18
CA VAL A 96 -4.09 10.79 -7.17
C VAL A 96 -2.60 10.74 -7.42
N VAL A 97 -1.96 9.71 -6.88
CA VAL A 97 -0.52 9.47 -7.09
C VAL A 97 -0.38 8.33 -8.11
N ASP A 98 0.30 8.61 -9.22
CA ASP A 98 0.56 7.61 -10.27
C ASP A 98 1.75 6.69 -9.92
N SER A 99 2.05 5.74 -10.80
CA SER A 99 3.16 4.80 -10.64
C SER A 99 4.56 5.43 -10.58
N SER A 100 4.66 6.71 -10.91
CA SER A 100 5.89 7.49 -10.83
C SER A 100 5.90 8.45 -9.64
N TYR A 101 5.00 8.27 -8.67
CA TYR A 101 4.77 9.15 -7.51
C TYR A 101 4.41 10.60 -7.88
N LYS A 102 4.01 10.85 -9.12
CA LYS A 102 3.53 12.16 -9.55
C LYS A 102 2.10 12.35 -9.11
N LYS A 103 1.83 13.49 -8.50
CA LYS A 103 0.46 13.91 -8.19
C LYS A 103 -0.23 14.34 -9.48
N LYS A 104 -1.43 13.81 -9.70
CA LYS A 104 -2.27 14.11 -10.85
C LYS A 104 -3.69 14.41 -10.40
N ARG A 105 -4.21 15.53 -10.86
CA ARG A 105 -5.64 15.85 -10.75
C ARG A 105 -6.39 15.15 -11.87
N ILE A 106 -7.45 14.42 -11.53
CA ILE A 106 -8.39 13.86 -12.50
C ILE A 106 -9.68 14.66 -12.40
N THR A 107 -9.94 15.42 -13.44
CA THR A 107 -11.09 16.32 -13.50
C THR A 107 -12.12 15.72 -14.43
N ILE A 108 -13.32 15.47 -13.92
CA ILE A 108 -14.47 14.95 -14.66
C ILE A 108 -15.47 16.07 -14.83
N ALA A 109 -15.86 16.30 -16.08
CA ALA A 109 -16.87 17.26 -16.45
C ALA A 109 -18.25 16.61 -16.63
N PHE A 110 -19.30 17.40 -16.47
CA PHE A 110 -20.68 16.96 -16.67
C PHE A 110 -21.47 18.00 -17.48
N ASN A 111 -22.20 17.55 -18.47
CA ASN A 111 -23.14 18.37 -19.22
C ASN A 111 -24.57 18.15 -18.70
N PRO A 112 -25.19 19.12 -18.00
CA PRO A 112 -26.53 18.95 -17.45
C PRO A 112 -27.64 18.87 -18.51
N ILE A 113 -27.39 19.33 -19.73
CA ILE A 113 -28.39 19.32 -20.82
C ILE A 113 -28.52 17.91 -21.41
N ASP A 114 -27.37 17.28 -21.70
CA ASP A 114 -27.33 15.99 -22.35
C ASP A 114 -27.17 14.82 -21.33
N GLU A 115 -27.00 15.14 -20.05
CA GLU A 115 -26.75 14.20 -18.94
C GLU A 115 -25.55 13.27 -19.20
N VAL A 116 -24.44 13.80 -19.71
CA VAL A 116 -23.25 13.05 -20.10
C VAL A 116 -22.03 13.50 -19.32
N PHE A 117 -21.15 12.55 -19.02
CA PHE A 117 -19.86 12.80 -18.39
C PHE A 117 -18.73 12.75 -19.43
N GLU A 118 -17.73 13.62 -19.27
CA GLU A 118 -16.51 13.59 -20.05
C GLU A 118 -15.28 13.88 -19.20
N VAL A 119 -14.10 13.45 -19.68
CA VAL A 119 -12.84 13.89 -19.11
C VAL A 119 -12.64 15.35 -19.49
N CYS A 120 -12.42 16.20 -18.48
CA CYS A 120 -12.24 17.62 -18.72
C CYS A 120 -11.03 17.89 -19.62
N ASN A 121 -11.19 18.79 -20.56
CA ASN A 121 -10.16 19.24 -21.50
C ASN A 121 -10.37 20.73 -21.81
N PRO A 122 -9.37 21.41 -22.44
CA PRO A 122 -9.46 22.86 -22.69
C PRO A 122 -10.65 23.33 -23.56
N ALA A 123 -11.28 22.44 -24.35
CA ALA A 123 -12.49 22.77 -25.08
C ALA A 123 -13.70 22.79 -24.15
N ILE A 124 -13.82 21.79 -23.30
CA ILE A 124 -14.88 21.67 -22.29
C ILE A 124 -14.82 22.81 -21.27
N GLU A 125 -13.63 23.20 -20.84
CA GLU A 125 -13.45 24.32 -19.89
C GLU A 125 -13.98 25.65 -20.42
N LYS A 126 -14.00 25.84 -21.73
CA LYS A 126 -14.45 27.06 -22.41
C LYS A 126 -15.93 27.01 -22.81
N ASP A 127 -16.55 25.85 -22.80
CA ASP A 127 -17.94 25.67 -23.19
C ASP A 127 -18.85 25.79 -21.96
N SER A 128 -19.64 26.85 -21.92
CA SER A 128 -20.59 27.14 -20.83
C SER A 128 -21.67 26.07 -20.60
N LYS A 129 -21.85 25.14 -21.53
CA LYS A 129 -22.77 24.00 -21.37
C LYS A 129 -22.24 22.94 -20.41
N TRP A 130 -20.96 22.97 -20.09
CA TRP A 130 -20.35 22.00 -19.21
C TRP A 130 -20.11 22.55 -17.81
N ILE A 131 -20.28 21.68 -16.82
CA ILE A 131 -19.67 21.82 -15.51
C ILE A 131 -18.28 21.20 -15.65
N PRO A 132 -17.20 21.98 -15.71
CA PRO A 132 -15.88 21.45 -16.07
C PRO A 132 -15.26 20.55 -14.99
N ASP A 133 -15.66 20.74 -13.72
CA ASP A 133 -15.22 19.92 -12.58
C ASP A 133 -16.42 19.62 -11.67
N ILE A 134 -16.89 18.37 -11.68
CA ILE A 134 -18.03 17.95 -10.85
C ILE A 134 -17.73 18.04 -9.36
N SER A 135 -16.46 18.01 -8.92
CA SER A 135 -16.14 18.07 -7.50
C SER A 135 -16.63 19.37 -6.85
N ALA A 136 -16.65 20.47 -7.60
CA ALA A 136 -17.19 21.74 -7.13
C ALA A 136 -18.67 21.68 -6.73
N VAL A 137 -19.45 20.82 -7.40
CA VAL A 137 -20.89 20.62 -7.09
C VAL A 137 -21.09 19.90 -5.75
N PHE A 138 -20.10 19.16 -5.30
CA PHE A 138 -20.15 18.40 -4.05
C PHE A 138 -19.60 19.17 -2.84
N ASP A 139 -19.09 20.37 -3.03
CA ASP A 139 -18.61 21.22 -1.94
C ASP A 139 -19.73 21.67 -1.01
N VAL A 140 -19.45 21.80 0.28
CA VAL A 140 -20.42 22.18 1.31
C VAL A 140 -21.01 23.57 1.06
N GLY A 141 -20.24 24.46 0.44
CA GLY A 141 -20.66 25.84 0.12
C GLY A 141 -21.30 26.01 -1.26
N PHE A 142 -21.57 24.94 -1.98
CA PHE A 142 -22.14 25.03 -3.33
C PHE A 142 -23.60 25.48 -3.28
N ASP A 143 -23.91 26.64 -3.89
CA ASP A 143 -25.26 27.15 -4.05
C ASP A 143 -25.88 26.66 -5.37
N ALA A 144 -26.69 25.60 -5.27
CA ALA A 144 -27.31 24.99 -6.42
C ALA A 144 -28.28 25.95 -7.13
N TRP A 145 -29.01 26.83 -6.38
CA TRP A 145 -29.97 27.76 -6.96
C TRP A 145 -29.25 28.87 -7.73
N GLU A 146 -28.23 29.46 -7.16
CA GLU A 146 -27.43 30.48 -7.84
C GLU A 146 -26.81 29.90 -9.10
N PHE A 147 -26.21 28.68 -8.99
CA PHE A 147 -25.61 27.97 -10.12
C PHE A 147 -26.63 27.78 -11.26
N VAL A 148 -27.81 27.22 -10.98
CA VAL A 148 -28.85 26.96 -12.00
C VAL A 148 -29.29 28.26 -12.70
N ASN A 149 -29.51 29.34 -11.96
CA ASN A 149 -29.88 30.61 -12.55
C ASN A 149 -28.81 31.16 -13.49
N ARG A 150 -27.55 31.17 -13.04
CA ARG A 150 -26.41 31.59 -13.83
C ARG A 150 -26.23 30.72 -15.08
N TYR A 151 -26.28 29.40 -14.92
CA TYR A 151 -26.14 28.43 -16.00
C TYR A 151 -27.22 28.63 -17.08
N CYS A 152 -28.48 28.74 -16.69
CA CYS A 152 -29.59 28.96 -17.63
C CYS A 152 -29.50 30.33 -18.30
N GLY A 153 -29.10 31.38 -17.57
CA GLY A 153 -28.88 32.70 -18.14
C GLY A 153 -27.79 32.73 -19.20
N THR A 154 -26.64 32.11 -18.90
CA THR A 154 -25.50 32.06 -19.83
C THR A 154 -25.79 31.24 -21.08
N ASN A 155 -26.55 30.15 -20.96
CA ASN A 155 -26.85 29.25 -22.09
C ASN A 155 -28.16 29.54 -22.82
N GLY A 156 -28.85 30.68 -22.53
CA GLY A 156 -30.08 31.04 -23.20
C GLY A 156 -31.27 30.11 -22.91
N MET A 157 -31.28 29.47 -21.75
CA MET A 157 -32.25 28.44 -21.35
C MET A 157 -33.33 29.02 -20.39
N ALA A 158 -33.83 30.20 -20.69
CA ALA A 158 -34.90 30.82 -19.91
C ALA A 158 -36.12 29.89 -19.77
N GLY A 159 -36.58 29.67 -18.53
CA GLY A 159 -37.68 28.76 -18.23
C GLY A 159 -37.33 27.29 -18.01
N LYS A 160 -36.06 26.88 -18.19
CA LYS A 160 -35.61 25.49 -17.99
C LYS A 160 -34.94 25.26 -16.63
N GLN A 161 -35.00 26.22 -15.71
CA GLN A 161 -34.35 26.14 -14.41
C GLN A 161 -34.75 24.88 -13.61
N SER A 162 -36.05 24.51 -13.68
CA SER A 162 -36.55 23.32 -13.00
C SER A 162 -35.95 22.02 -13.55
N GLU A 163 -35.75 21.95 -14.87
CA GLU A 163 -35.15 20.80 -15.55
C GLU A 163 -33.69 20.66 -15.18
N ILE A 164 -32.90 21.72 -15.32
CA ILE A 164 -31.47 21.75 -14.95
C ILE A 164 -31.28 21.47 -13.47
N ASN A 165 -32.15 22.02 -12.59
CA ASN A 165 -32.08 21.72 -11.17
C ASN A 165 -32.32 20.24 -10.86
N LYS A 166 -33.25 19.56 -11.52
CA LYS A 166 -33.47 18.12 -11.35
C LYS A 166 -32.24 17.32 -11.72
N THR A 167 -31.62 17.63 -12.86
CA THR A 167 -30.37 16.98 -13.32
C THR A 167 -29.23 17.21 -12.34
N LEU A 168 -29.09 18.44 -11.84
CA LEU A 168 -28.07 18.79 -10.84
C LEU A 168 -28.30 18.05 -9.52
N MET A 169 -29.55 18.00 -9.02
CA MET A 169 -29.87 17.23 -7.81
C MET A 169 -29.58 15.73 -7.98
N ARG A 170 -29.82 15.19 -9.18
CA ARG A 170 -29.47 13.81 -9.49
C ARG A 170 -27.94 13.60 -9.48
N LEU A 171 -27.17 14.55 -10.02
CA LEU A 171 -25.70 14.50 -9.91
C LEU A 171 -25.26 14.51 -8.44
N MET A 172 -25.79 15.42 -7.63
CA MET A 172 -25.47 15.52 -6.19
C MET A 172 -25.87 14.27 -5.42
N SER A 173 -26.90 13.54 -5.86
CA SER A 173 -27.35 12.30 -5.21
C SER A 173 -26.35 11.16 -5.30
N ILE A 174 -25.29 11.27 -6.12
CA ILE A 174 -24.20 10.28 -6.21
C ILE A 174 -23.59 9.99 -4.82
N LYS A 175 -23.45 11.00 -3.95
CA LYS A 175 -22.98 10.81 -2.57
C LYS A 175 -23.86 9.86 -1.74
N GLY A 176 -25.15 9.86 -2.01
CA GLY A 176 -26.13 9.01 -1.32
C GLY A 176 -26.26 7.59 -1.87
N ILE A 177 -25.62 7.29 -3.01
CA ILE A 177 -25.72 5.96 -3.62
C ILE A 177 -25.03 4.92 -2.73
N ASN A 178 -25.74 3.81 -2.49
CA ASN A 178 -25.24 2.72 -1.71
C ASN A 178 -24.32 1.81 -2.55
N LEU A 179 -23.13 1.53 -2.02
CA LEU A 179 -22.20 0.53 -2.53
C LEU A 179 -22.28 -0.73 -1.66
N GLY A 180 -22.20 -1.90 -2.28
CA GLY A 180 -22.10 -3.15 -1.57
C GLY A 180 -20.72 -3.27 -0.89
N VAL A 181 -20.71 -3.62 0.39
CA VAL A 181 -19.50 -3.84 1.18
C VAL A 181 -19.53 -5.24 1.75
N THR A 182 -18.54 -6.05 1.40
CA THR A 182 -18.29 -7.36 2.01
C THR A 182 -17.25 -7.18 3.11
N GLU A 183 -17.64 -7.40 4.35
CA GLU A 183 -16.76 -7.32 5.51
C GLU A 183 -16.32 -8.72 5.92
N LEU A 184 -15.03 -9.02 5.77
CA LEU A 184 -14.44 -10.28 6.20
C LEU A 184 -14.23 -10.27 7.71
N SER A 185 -14.56 -11.42 8.35
CA SER A 185 -14.48 -11.58 9.79
C SER A 185 -13.05 -11.41 10.31
N GLN A 186 -12.92 -10.80 11.48
CA GLN A 186 -11.66 -10.71 12.23
C GLN A 186 -11.09 -12.07 12.67
N ALA A 187 -11.90 -13.11 12.66
CA ALA A 187 -11.48 -14.47 12.99
C ALA A 187 -10.68 -15.15 11.87
N LEU A 188 -10.75 -14.62 10.65
CA LEU A 188 -10.00 -15.15 9.51
C LEU A 188 -8.51 -14.86 9.66
N THR A 189 -7.71 -15.84 9.32
CA THR A 189 -6.27 -15.68 9.21
C THR A 189 -5.92 -14.93 7.93
N ILE A 190 -4.73 -14.35 7.90
CA ILE A 190 -4.20 -13.66 6.71
C ILE A 190 -4.14 -14.60 5.48
N ASP A 191 -3.81 -15.87 5.69
CA ASP A 191 -3.76 -16.87 4.61
C ASP A 191 -5.16 -17.12 4.02
N GLU A 192 -6.19 -17.18 4.87
CA GLU A 192 -7.58 -17.32 4.44
C GLU A 192 -8.07 -16.07 3.70
N VAL A 193 -7.77 -14.87 4.21
CA VAL A 193 -8.11 -13.60 3.56
C VAL A 193 -7.44 -13.49 2.19
N THR A 194 -6.15 -13.86 2.10
CA THR A 194 -5.41 -13.90 0.84
C THR A 194 -6.04 -14.89 -0.15
N ASN A 195 -6.42 -16.09 0.30
CA ASN A 195 -7.08 -17.09 -0.53
C ASN A 195 -8.46 -16.61 -1.02
N ILE A 196 -9.25 -15.96 -0.17
CA ILE A 196 -10.53 -15.37 -0.56
C ILE A 196 -10.31 -14.32 -1.65
N PHE A 197 -9.32 -13.44 -1.46
CA PHE A 197 -9.00 -12.41 -2.43
C PHE A 197 -8.60 -13.00 -3.80
N ILE A 198 -7.70 -14.01 -3.81
CA ILE A 198 -7.27 -14.69 -5.05
C ILE A 198 -8.47 -15.28 -5.80
N ARG A 199 -9.41 -15.89 -5.10
CA ARG A 199 -10.60 -16.51 -5.72
C ARG A 199 -11.57 -15.49 -6.29
N ILE A 200 -11.71 -14.32 -5.66
CA ILE A 200 -12.60 -13.25 -6.13
C ILE A 200 -11.97 -12.53 -7.32
N ASN A 201 -10.66 -12.31 -7.32
CA ASN A 201 -9.93 -11.56 -8.34
C ASN A 201 -9.27 -12.48 -9.38
N SER A 202 -9.99 -13.46 -9.92
CA SER A 202 -9.47 -14.44 -10.86
C SER A 202 -8.86 -13.87 -12.16
N GLN A 203 -9.01 -12.56 -12.42
CA GLN A 203 -8.46 -11.86 -13.58
C GLN A 203 -7.61 -10.63 -13.23
N GLY A 204 -7.33 -10.37 -11.95
CA GLY A 204 -6.60 -9.19 -11.46
C GLY A 204 -5.22 -9.49 -10.90
N VAL A 205 -4.50 -8.42 -10.53
CA VAL A 205 -3.23 -8.53 -9.80
C VAL A 205 -3.51 -9.05 -8.39
N VAL A 206 -2.91 -10.19 -8.04
CA VAL A 206 -3.08 -10.86 -6.74
C VAL A 206 -2.46 -10.00 -5.64
N LEU A 207 -3.22 -9.72 -4.58
CA LEU A 207 -2.70 -9.09 -3.36
C LEU A 207 -1.80 -10.09 -2.64
N SER A 208 -0.55 -9.72 -2.41
CA SER A 208 0.42 -10.58 -1.73
C SER A 208 0.34 -10.41 -0.21
N GLN A 209 0.89 -11.36 0.54
CA GLN A 209 1.04 -11.20 2.00
C GLN A 209 1.88 -9.96 2.38
N ALA A 210 2.82 -9.56 1.51
CA ALA A 210 3.61 -8.35 1.69
C ALA A 210 2.74 -7.09 1.56
N ASP A 211 1.74 -7.11 0.66
CA ASP A 211 0.77 -6.03 0.53
C ASP A 211 -0.04 -5.84 1.82
N PHE A 212 -0.49 -6.93 2.42
CA PHE A 212 -1.16 -6.87 3.73
C PHE A 212 -0.24 -6.34 4.83
N ALA A 213 1.02 -6.76 4.84
CA ALA A 213 1.99 -6.26 5.80
C ALA A 213 2.19 -4.75 5.66
N MET A 214 2.39 -4.25 4.44
CA MET A 214 2.53 -2.81 4.18
C MET A 214 1.29 -2.02 4.59
N SER A 215 0.08 -2.54 4.31
CA SER A 215 -1.18 -1.93 4.76
C SER A 215 -1.28 -1.89 6.28
N LYS A 216 -0.93 -3.00 6.95
CA LYS A 216 -0.94 -3.06 8.41
C LYS A 216 0.06 -2.09 9.01
N ILE A 217 1.27 -2.00 8.45
CA ILE A 217 2.29 -1.05 8.88
C ILE A 217 1.75 0.38 8.77
N SER A 218 1.16 0.77 7.63
CA SER A 218 0.65 2.12 7.43
C SER A 218 -0.57 2.47 8.29
N SER A 219 -1.35 1.49 8.70
CA SER A 219 -2.60 1.72 9.44
C SER A 219 -2.40 2.10 10.91
N ASP A 220 -1.18 2.01 11.43
CA ASP A 220 -0.90 2.24 12.86
C ASP A 220 0.18 3.30 13.08
N ASP A 221 -0.25 4.58 13.05
CA ASP A 221 0.65 5.73 13.25
C ASP A 221 1.16 5.85 14.68
N ARG A 222 0.48 5.22 15.67
CA ARG A 222 0.89 5.25 17.09
C ARG A 222 2.30 4.71 17.32
N TYR A 223 2.75 3.81 16.46
CA TYR A 223 4.07 3.18 16.54
C TYR A 223 5.01 3.61 15.41
N GLY A 224 4.72 4.73 14.74
CA GLY A 224 5.53 5.22 13.61
C GLY A 224 5.46 4.34 12.36
N GLY A 225 4.33 3.63 12.20
CA GLY A 225 4.13 2.71 11.09
C GLY A 225 4.17 3.40 9.73
N ASN A 226 3.52 4.56 9.59
CA ASN A 226 3.51 5.30 8.34
C ASN A 226 4.92 5.75 7.90
N GLU A 227 5.74 6.22 8.84
CA GLU A 227 7.13 6.61 8.55
C GLU A 227 7.96 5.39 8.09
N THR A 228 7.83 4.25 8.81
CA THR A 228 8.52 3.00 8.46
C THR A 228 8.11 2.51 7.07
N ARG A 229 6.81 2.57 6.75
CA ARG A 229 6.29 2.22 5.44
C ARG A 229 6.88 3.13 4.36
N LYS A 230 6.82 4.46 4.53
CA LYS A 230 7.40 5.43 3.58
C LYS A 230 8.89 5.21 3.38
N MET A 231 9.62 4.88 4.44
CA MET A 231 11.05 4.55 4.35
C MET A 231 11.29 3.34 3.43
N ILE A 232 10.51 2.27 3.58
CA ILE A 232 10.60 1.08 2.71
C ILE A 232 10.31 1.44 1.25
N ASP A 233 9.21 2.13 1.01
CA ASP A 233 8.75 2.45 -0.35
C ASP A 233 9.69 3.39 -1.08
N TYR A 234 10.07 4.49 -0.44
CA TYR A 234 10.96 5.47 -1.06
C TYR A 234 12.37 4.92 -1.25
N PHE A 235 12.86 4.08 -0.32
CA PHE A 235 14.11 3.37 -0.54
C PHE A 235 14.06 2.52 -1.82
N CYS A 236 13.04 1.68 -1.97
CA CYS A 236 12.88 0.83 -3.15
C CYS A 236 12.70 1.65 -4.43
N HIS A 237 11.97 2.78 -4.34
CA HIS A 237 11.77 3.66 -5.49
C HIS A 237 13.07 4.36 -5.91
N PHE A 238 13.82 4.92 -4.97
CA PHE A 238 15.08 5.59 -5.27
C PHE A 238 16.14 4.62 -5.81
N MET A 239 16.15 3.35 -5.37
CA MET A 239 16.99 2.31 -5.96
C MET A 239 16.69 2.09 -7.44
N GLN A 240 15.44 2.26 -7.88
CA GLN A 240 15.02 2.11 -9.27
C GLN A 240 15.12 3.40 -10.07
N ARG A 241 14.82 4.54 -9.43
CA ARG A 241 14.69 5.87 -10.05
C ARG A 241 15.25 6.97 -9.15
N PRO A 242 16.57 7.08 -9.02
CA PRO A 242 17.20 8.10 -8.18
C PRO A 242 16.79 9.54 -8.54
N ALA A 243 16.52 9.79 -9.83
CA ALA A 243 16.14 11.12 -10.34
C ALA A 243 14.81 11.65 -9.79
N ASP A 244 13.94 10.78 -9.24
CA ASP A 244 12.64 11.20 -8.68
C ASP A 244 12.76 11.76 -7.25
N TYR A 245 13.96 11.78 -6.65
CA TYR A 245 14.19 12.22 -5.27
C TYR A 245 13.65 13.62 -4.99
N ASP A 246 14.05 14.63 -5.76
CA ASP A 246 13.66 16.02 -5.51
C ASP A 246 12.14 16.21 -5.61
N MET A 247 11.49 15.51 -6.53
CA MET A 247 10.05 15.54 -6.71
C MET A 247 9.33 14.92 -5.50
N ILE A 248 9.79 13.78 -5.00
CA ILE A 248 9.18 13.09 -3.85
C ILE A 248 9.35 13.94 -2.59
N VAL A 249 10.54 14.51 -2.36
CA VAL A 249 10.82 15.41 -1.24
C VAL A 249 9.93 16.66 -1.28
N ALA A 250 9.71 17.23 -2.48
CA ALA A 250 8.82 18.39 -2.65
C ALA A 250 7.34 18.03 -2.38
N ASN A 251 6.91 16.81 -2.72
CA ASN A 251 5.53 16.35 -2.57
C ASN A 251 5.21 15.87 -1.16
N ASP A 252 6.17 15.29 -0.43
CA ASP A 252 6.01 14.78 0.93
C ASP A 252 6.90 15.56 1.92
N LYS A 253 6.45 16.78 2.22
CA LYS A 253 7.19 17.70 3.12
C LYS A 253 7.34 17.20 4.55
N GLU A 254 6.46 16.33 5.00
CA GLU A 254 6.50 15.71 6.32
C GLU A 254 7.64 14.70 6.38
N PHE A 255 7.66 13.74 5.45
CA PHE A 255 8.73 12.75 5.36
C PHE A 255 10.07 13.39 5.04
N ALA A 256 10.08 14.48 4.26
CA ALA A 256 11.30 15.25 3.94
C ALA A 256 12.06 15.75 5.18
N LYS A 257 11.37 15.95 6.31
CA LYS A 257 11.95 16.40 7.59
C LYS A 257 12.32 15.24 8.52
N SER A 258 11.97 14.01 8.17
CA SER A 258 12.18 12.85 9.03
C SER A 258 13.63 12.35 9.01
N GLU A 259 14.05 11.69 10.09
CA GLU A 259 15.33 10.97 10.14
C GLU A 259 15.35 9.81 9.14
N ALA A 260 14.20 9.22 8.84
CA ALA A 260 14.08 8.12 7.90
C ALA A 260 14.56 8.51 6.50
N LEU A 261 14.28 9.74 6.02
CA LEU A 261 14.80 10.20 4.74
C LEU A 261 16.34 10.28 4.74
N GLN A 262 16.94 10.76 5.83
CA GLN A 262 18.41 10.87 5.93
C GLN A 262 19.08 9.49 5.85
N LYS A 263 18.44 8.45 6.42
CA LYS A 263 18.93 7.07 6.39
C LYS A 263 18.92 6.44 4.99
N ILE A 264 18.05 6.90 4.08
CA ILE A 264 17.92 6.35 2.72
C ILE A 264 18.46 7.27 1.62
N LYS A 265 18.83 8.52 1.94
CA LYS A 265 19.27 9.51 0.94
C LYS A 265 20.47 9.05 0.13
N TRP A 266 21.36 8.26 0.70
CA TRP A 266 22.57 7.78 0.03
C TRP A 266 22.29 7.03 -1.27
N VAL A 267 21.13 6.37 -1.36
CA VAL A 267 20.71 5.59 -2.55
C VAL A 267 20.59 6.45 -3.80
N THR A 268 20.31 7.74 -3.65
CA THR A 268 20.15 8.66 -4.81
C THR A 268 21.44 8.91 -5.57
N ASN A 269 22.59 8.62 -4.96
CA ASN A 269 23.90 8.76 -5.55
C ASN A 269 24.49 7.44 -6.09
N GLU A 270 23.72 6.35 -5.99
CA GLU A 270 24.16 5.01 -6.38
C GLU A 270 23.43 4.57 -7.66
N GLN A 271 24.14 3.82 -8.49
CA GLN A 271 23.57 3.04 -9.59
C GLN A 271 23.88 1.57 -9.29
N GLU A 272 22.90 0.86 -8.77
CA GLU A 272 23.08 -0.52 -8.35
C GLU A 272 22.30 -1.44 -9.31
N ASP A 273 23.03 -2.35 -9.96
CA ASP A 273 22.46 -3.26 -10.96
C ASP A 273 22.33 -4.71 -10.46
N ILE A 274 23.04 -5.08 -9.38
CA ILE A 274 23.06 -6.48 -8.89
C ILE A 274 21.82 -6.76 -8.05
N TYR A 275 21.51 -5.86 -7.10
CA TYR A 275 20.41 -6.05 -6.17
C TYR A 275 19.56 -4.80 -6.01
N VAL A 276 18.52 -4.73 -6.80
CA VAL A 276 17.47 -3.70 -6.70
C VAL A 276 16.26 -4.33 -5.97
N PRO A 277 16.13 -4.12 -4.66
CA PRO A 277 15.08 -4.76 -3.86
C PRO A 277 13.72 -4.12 -4.10
N SER A 278 12.68 -4.95 -4.00
CA SER A 278 11.29 -4.53 -3.84
C SER A 278 10.93 -4.40 -2.36
N TYR A 279 9.81 -3.75 -2.03
CA TYR A 279 9.31 -3.70 -0.64
C TYR A 279 9.10 -5.11 -0.05
N THR A 280 8.75 -6.10 -0.88
CA THR A 280 8.65 -7.50 -0.45
C THR A 280 9.99 -8.05 0.01
N ASP A 281 11.07 -7.70 -0.69
CA ASP A 281 12.42 -8.14 -0.35
C ASP A 281 12.88 -7.47 0.96
N VAL A 282 12.65 -6.17 1.11
CA VAL A 282 12.95 -5.44 2.34
C VAL A 282 12.21 -6.05 3.53
N LEU A 283 10.90 -6.29 3.40
CA LEU A 283 10.10 -6.90 4.46
C LEU A 283 10.60 -8.30 4.83
N ARG A 284 10.90 -9.14 3.83
CA ARG A 284 11.41 -10.50 4.06
C ARG A 284 12.71 -10.50 4.82
N VAL A 285 13.68 -9.73 4.36
CA VAL A 285 15.00 -9.67 4.98
C VAL A 285 14.89 -9.11 6.39
N SER A 286 14.25 -7.96 6.57
CA SER A 286 14.09 -7.31 7.87
C SER A 286 13.36 -8.20 8.88
N PHE A 287 12.26 -8.81 8.45
CA PHE A 287 11.45 -9.68 9.31
C PHE A 287 12.22 -10.96 9.69
N THR A 288 12.82 -11.64 8.70
CA THR A 288 13.54 -12.88 8.98
C THR A 288 14.76 -12.64 9.85
N HIS A 289 15.50 -11.55 9.60
CA HIS A 289 16.68 -11.19 10.37
C HIS A 289 16.37 -10.94 11.86
N ILE A 290 15.39 -10.10 12.17
CA ILE A 290 15.11 -9.69 13.56
C ILE A 290 14.20 -10.70 14.28
N PHE A 291 13.14 -11.20 13.63
CA PHE A 291 12.16 -12.07 14.27
C PHE A 291 12.50 -13.56 14.16
N GLN A 292 13.50 -13.92 13.39
CA GLN A 292 13.88 -15.32 13.13
C GLN A 292 12.70 -16.15 12.58
N ARG A 293 11.84 -15.51 11.78
CA ARG A 293 10.65 -16.08 11.14
C ARG A 293 10.64 -15.74 9.65
N GLY A 294 10.25 -16.69 8.79
CA GLY A 294 10.26 -16.51 7.34
C GLY A 294 8.90 -16.24 6.69
N LYS A 295 7.80 -16.39 7.43
CA LYS A 295 6.44 -16.26 6.90
C LYS A 295 5.93 -14.83 7.06
N ILE A 296 5.74 -14.07 6.00
CA ILE A 296 5.22 -12.68 6.06
C ILE A 296 3.84 -12.60 6.74
N ALA A 297 3.01 -13.66 6.64
CA ALA A 297 1.74 -13.73 7.38
C ALA A 297 1.94 -13.63 8.90
N ASP A 298 3.04 -14.19 9.44
CA ASP A 298 3.37 -14.07 10.86
C ASP A 298 3.69 -12.62 11.25
N LEU A 299 4.32 -11.84 10.34
CA LEU A 299 4.56 -10.41 10.57
C LEU A 299 3.24 -9.67 10.78
N VAL A 300 2.24 -9.88 9.90
CA VAL A 300 0.94 -9.21 10.04
C VAL A 300 0.25 -9.59 11.36
N ASN A 301 0.33 -10.86 11.74
CA ASN A 301 -0.19 -11.33 13.01
C ASN A 301 0.50 -10.64 14.20
N LEU A 302 1.81 -10.54 14.20
CA LEU A 302 2.59 -9.87 15.25
C LEU A 302 2.29 -8.36 15.32
N LEU A 303 2.23 -7.68 14.19
CA LEU A 303 1.84 -6.27 14.12
C LEU A 303 0.38 -6.03 14.56
N SER A 304 -0.45 -7.07 14.53
CA SER A 304 -1.81 -7.07 15.10
C SER A 304 -1.82 -7.49 16.58
N GLY A 305 -0.65 -7.63 17.21
CA GLY A 305 -0.52 -7.97 18.63
C GLY A 305 -0.72 -9.45 18.96
N ARG A 306 -0.74 -10.35 17.96
CA ARG A 306 -1.03 -11.76 18.16
C ARG A 306 0.01 -12.45 19.02
N ASN A 307 -0.43 -13.00 20.15
CA ASN A 307 0.31 -14.00 20.89
C ASN A 307 0.05 -15.39 20.27
N PHE A 308 1.10 -16.08 19.81
CA PHE A 308 0.96 -17.38 19.14
C PHE A 308 0.63 -18.52 20.12
N GLU A 309 0.90 -18.34 21.41
CA GLU A 309 0.62 -19.34 22.45
C GLU A 309 -0.80 -19.19 22.99
N THR A 310 -1.18 -18.00 23.47
CA THR A 310 -2.50 -17.75 24.08
C THR A 310 -3.58 -17.44 23.04
N ARG A 311 -3.19 -17.11 21.81
CA ARG A 311 -4.06 -16.66 20.71
C ARG A 311 -4.79 -15.34 20.98
N GLU A 312 -4.40 -14.59 21.99
CA GLU A 312 -4.91 -13.24 22.27
C GLU A 312 -4.14 -12.19 21.48
N ASN A 313 -4.75 -11.02 21.30
CA ASN A 313 -4.08 -9.85 20.70
C ASN A 313 -3.79 -8.82 21.80
N LEU A 314 -2.50 -8.56 22.01
CA LEU A 314 -1.98 -7.69 23.07
C LEU A 314 -1.25 -6.48 22.47
N GLU A 315 -1.52 -5.29 22.99
CA GLU A 315 -0.87 -4.05 22.56
C GLU A 315 0.66 -4.10 22.73
N SER A 316 1.14 -4.71 23.81
CA SER A 316 2.58 -4.83 24.08
C SER A 316 3.31 -5.63 23.00
N ILE A 317 2.66 -6.64 22.42
CA ILE A 317 3.22 -7.43 21.32
C ILE A 317 3.23 -6.60 20.03
N ALA A 318 2.16 -5.83 19.77
CA ALA A 318 2.11 -4.96 18.61
C ALA A 318 3.23 -3.90 18.68
N GLU A 319 3.33 -3.18 19.81
CA GLU A 319 4.35 -2.16 20.02
C GLU A 319 5.77 -2.71 19.84
N ASP A 320 6.11 -3.83 20.49
CA ASP A 320 7.42 -4.48 20.34
C ASP A 320 7.68 -4.92 18.90
N SER A 321 6.65 -5.41 18.21
CA SER A 321 6.75 -5.86 16.83
C SER A 321 6.99 -4.70 15.87
N PHE A 322 6.32 -3.56 16.03
CA PHE A 322 6.58 -2.36 15.23
C PHE A 322 8.00 -1.83 15.45
N ARG A 323 8.46 -1.79 16.72
CA ARG A 323 9.83 -1.39 17.06
C ARG A 323 10.86 -2.30 16.39
N LYS A 324 10.72 -3.60 16.54
CA LYS A 324 11.61 -4.62 15.94
C LYS A 324 11.60 -4.56 14.41
N LEU A 325 10.43 -4.36 13.80
CA LEU A 325 10.36 -4.22 12.36
C LEU A 325 11.13 -2.98 11.89
N ARG A 326 10.98 -1.86 12.57
CA ARG A 326 11.72 -0.63 12.27
C ARG A 326 13.23 -0.85 12.37
N GLU A 327 13.70 -1.49 13.43
CA GLU A 327 15.12 -1.88 13.60
C GLU A 327 15.61 -2.72 12.42
N GLY A 328 14.82 -3.72 12.00
CA GLY A 328 15.16 -4.57 10.86
C GLY A 328 15.21 -3.82 9.53
N VAL A 329 14.26 -2.91 9.31
CA VAL A 329 14.25 -2.06 8.10
C VAL A 329 15.45 -1.10 8.12
N GLU A 330 15.75 -0.48 9.24
CA GLU A 330 16.92 0.40 9.39
C GLU A 330 18.24 -0.35 9.17
N ALA A 331 18.35 -1.59 9.64
CA ALA A 331 19.50 -2.44 9.38
C ALA A 331 19.63 -2.78 7.89
N PHE A 332 18.50 -3.02 7.20
CA PHE A 332 18.46 -3.30 5.77
C PHE A 332 18.90 -2.09 4.93
N VAL A 333 18.34 -0.90 5.19
CA VAL A 333 18.60 0.31 4.40
C VAL A 333 19.91 1.00 4.78
N ASN A 334 20.63 0.50 5.77
CA ASN A 334 21.91 1.06 6.20
C ASN A 334 22.95 0.97 5.08
N GLU A 335 23.50 2.11 4.67
CA GLU A 335 24.47 2.21 3.58
C GLU A 335 25.64 1.26 3.72
N THR A 336 26.26 1.23 4.92
CA THR A 336 27.43 0.38 5.18
C THR A 336 27.08 -1.11 5.08
N ASN A 337 25.91 -1.52 5.61
CA ASN A 337 25.48 -2.91 5.53
C ASN A 337 25.21 -3.32 4.09
N PHE A 338 24.45 -2.49 3.37
CA PHE A 338 24.06 -2.79 2.01
C PHE A 338 25.28 -2.87 1.08
N LYS A 339 26.16 -1.87 1.12
CA LYS A 339 27.37 -1.84 0.28
C LYS A 339 28.32 -2.99 0.60
N ARG A 340 28.57 -3.29 1.89
CA ARG A 340 29.42 -4.42 2.27
C ARG A 340 28.85 -5.76 1.81
N TYR A 341 27.53 -5.93 1.95
CA TYR A 341 26.86 -7.12 1.43
C TYR A 341 27.06 -7.25 -0.09
N LEU A 342 26.87 -6.18 -0.86
CA LEU A 342 27.11 -6.19 -2.30
C LEU A 342 28.56 -6.52 -2.67
N MET A 343 29.53 -6.00 -1.94
CA MET A 343 30.95 -6.37 -2.14
C MET A 343 31.16 -7.87 -1.95
N ILE A 344 30.49 -8.50 -0.96
CA ILE A 344 30.54 -9.96 -0.77
C ILE A 344 29.90 -10.67 -1.97
N VAL A 345 28.75 -10.21 -2.46
CA VAL A 345 28.09 -10.79 -3.65
C VAL A 345 29.00 -10.69 -4.87
N GLN A 346 29.61 -9.54 -5.11
CA GLN A 346 30.55 -9.33 -6.21
C GLN A 346 31.78 -10.24 -6.11
N SER A 347 32.32 -10.48 -4.90
CA SER A 347 33.48 -11.37 -4.69
C SER A 347 33.16 -12.81 -5.06
N THR A 348 31.90 -13.24 -5.09
CA THR A 348 31.48 -14.57 -5.56
C THR A 348 31.38 -14.68 -7.08
N GLY A 349 31.73 -13.62 -7.83
CA GLY A 349 31.66 -13.56 -9.29
C GLY A 349 30.34 -13.08 -9.86
N ILE A 350 29.40 -12.63 -9.02
CA ILE A 350 28.12 -12.05 -9.47
C ILE A 350 28.32 -10.55 -9.65
N VAL A 351 28.50 -10.14 -10.89
CA VAL A 351 28.74 -8.74 -11.27
C VAL A 351 27.52 -8.07 -11.92
N ASP A 352 26.47 -8.83 -12.22
CA ASP A 352 25.25 -8.36 -12.86
C ASP A 352 24.04 -9.19 -12.41
N SER A 353 22.86 -8.58 -12.34
CA SER A 353 21.61 -9.23 -11.91
C SER A 353 21.16 -10.38 -12.80
N SER A 354 21.58 -10.42 -14.07
CA SER A 354 21.26 -11.53 -15.00
C SER A 354 21.89 -12.85 -14.60
N LEU A 355 22.96 -12.81 -13.79
CA LEU A 355 23.62 -13.99 -13.25
C LEU A 355 22.85 -14.61 -12.08
N VAL A 356 21.83 -13.92 -11.56
CA VAL A 356 21.02 -14.37 -10.42
C VAL A 356 19.62 -14.79 -10.90
N ARG A 357 19.32 -16.08 -10.88
CA ARG A 357 18.01 -16.61 -11.31
C ARG A 357 16.86 -16.18 -10.39
N SER A 358 17.11 -15.91 -9.12
CA SER A 358 16.09 -15.55 -8.15
C SER A 358 16.62 -14.57 -7.11
N LYS A 359 15.95 -13.44 -6.92
CA LYS A 359 16.26 -12.49 -5.84
C LYS A 359 16.21 -13.10 -4.44
N ASN A 360 15.49 -14.22 -4.26
CA ASN A 360 15.46 -14.91 -2.97
C ASN A 360 16.85 -15.37 -2.50
N VAL A 361 17.78 -15.66 -3.41
CA VAL A 361 19.16 -16.02 -3.06
C VAL A 361 19.87 -14.81 -2.46
N LEU A 362 19.70 -13.63 -3.07
CA LEU A 362 20.25 -12.38 -2.53
C LEU A 362 19.60 -12.02 -1.19
N ASN A 363 18.29 -12.16 -1.07
CA ASN A 363 17.58 -11.94 0.19
C ASN A 363 18.14 -12.83 1.31
N PHE A 364 18.31 -14.12 1.02
CA PHE A 364 18.86 -15.08 1.97
C PHE A 364 20.30 -14.71 2.39
N GLY A 365 21.14 -14.39 1.42
CA GLY A 365 22.54 -13.96 1.68
C GLY A 365 22.58 -12.71 2.57
N TYR A 366 21.69 -11.75 2.32
CA TYR A 366 21.64 -10.53 3.14
C TYR A 366 21.14 -10.78 4.56
N ILE A 367 20.15 -11.68 4.74
CA ILE A 367 19.71 -12.14 6.06
C ILE A 367 20.88 -12.76 6.82
N LEU A 368 21.64 -13.64 6.16
CA LEU A 368 22.80 -14.31 6.74
C LEU A 368 23.89 -13.30 7.13
N TYR A 369 24.22 -12.36 6.23
CA TYR A 369 25.19 -11.29 6.49
C TYR A 369 24.80 -10.47 7.74
N LEU A 370 23.57 -9.95 7.80
CA LEU A 370 23.10 -9.15 8.94
C LEU A 370 23.14 -9.95 10.24
N SER A 371 22.71 -11.22 10.20
CA SER A 371 22.65 -12.08 11.39
C SER A 371 24.05 -12.44 11.92
N LEU A 372 25.02 -12.64 11.04
CA LEU A 372 26.42 -12.89 11.43
C LEU A 372 27.08 -11.63 11.99
N LYS A 373 26.80 -10.49 11.36
CA LYS A 373 27.31 -9.18 11.82
C LYS A 373 26.83 -8.87 13.24
N ASP A 374 25.54 -9.02 13.52
CA ASP A 374 24.97 -8.71 14.85
C ASP A 374 25.53 -9.61 15.96
N ARG A 375 25.97 -10.80 15.60
CA ARG A 375 26.63 -11.74 16.51
C ARG A 375 28.13 -11.53 16.63
N GLY A 376 28.70 -10.55 15.93
CA GLY A 376 30.13 -10.29 15.91
C GLY A 376 30.97 -11.39 15.24
N MET A 377 30.35 -12.19 14.38
CA MET A 377 31.00 -13.37 13.74
C MET A 377 31.76 -12.96 12.48
N HIS A 378 32.79 -12.13 12.63
CA HIS A 378 33.54 -11.54 11.51
C HIS A 378 34.29 -12.56 10.66
N LEU A 379 34.78 -13.66 11.23
CA LEU A 379 35.46 -14.74 10.49
C LEU A 379 34.55 -15.39 9.47
N TYR A 380 33.28 -15.65 9.82
CA TYR A 380 32.30 -16.23 8.89
C TYR A 380 31.89 -15.24 7.79
N LEU A 381 31.95 -13.92 8.04
CA LEU A 381 31.74 -12.91 7.00
C LEU A 381 32.85 -12.93 5.96
N GLN A 382 34.10 -13.24 6.38
CA GLN A 382 35.21 -13.41 5.48
C GLN A 382 35.09 -14.71 4.66
N ASP A 383 34.60 -15.78 5.29
CA ASP A 383 34.33 -17.05 4.59
C ASP A 383 33.23 -16.88 3.53
N LEU A 384 32.18 -16.11 3.79
CA LEU A 384 31.17 -15.77 2.80
C LEU A 384 31.77 -15.09 1.56
N SER A 385 32.73 -14.18 1.74
CA SER A 385 33.39 -13.49 0.63
C SER A 385 34.30 -14.39 -0.21
N ASN A 386 34.75 -15.50 0.37
CA ASN A 386 35.67 -16.46 -0.28
C ASN A 386 34.96 -17.68 -0.87
N SER A 387 33.66 -17.84 -0.65
CA SER A 387 32.89 -19.01 -1.08
C SER A 387 31.97 -18.69 -2.28
N HIS A 388 31.61 -19.72 -3.03
CA HIS A 388 30.56 -19.56 -4.06
C HIS A 388 29.19 -19.38 -3.44
N MET A 389 28.31 -18.64 -4.10
CA MET A 389 26.96 -18.36 -3.58
C MET A 389 26.16 -19.66 -3.30
N GLY A 390 26.40 -20.74 -4.02
CA GLY A 390 25.81 -22.06 -3.77
C GLY A 390 26.16 -22.62 -2.39
N ASP A 391 27.35 -22.31 -1.89
CA ASP A 391 27.83 -22.80 -0.60
C ASP A 391 27.22 -22.03 0.59
N TRP A 392 26.65 -20.84 0.36
CA TRP A 392 26.03 -20.05 1.41
C TRP A 392 24.91 -20.81 2.12
N CYS A 393 24.13 -21.61 1.39
CA CYS A 393 23.08 -22.45 1.99
C CYS A 393 23.66 -23.53 2.89
N ILE A 394 24.79 -24.13 2.49
CA ILE A 394 25.47 -25.15 3.27
C ILE A 394 26.12 -24.54 4.52
N MET A 395 26.77 -23.40 4.35
CA MET A 395 27.37 -22.65 5.46
C MET A 395 26.30 -22.17 6.44
N ALA A 396 25.16 -21.63 5.94
CA ALA A 396 24.04 -21.25 6.78
C ALA A 396 23.50 -22.43 7.58
N TYR A 397 23.37 -23.61 6.95
CA TYR A 397 22.93 -24.82 7.62
C TYR A 397 23.91 -25.23 8.74
N GLN A 398 25.20 -25.21 8.48
CA GLN A 398 26.23 -25.56 9.47
C GLN A 398 26.26 -24.54 10.63
N ILE A 399 26.18 -23.23 10.33
CA ILE A 399 26.14 -22.16 11.33
C ILE A 399 24.87 -22.25 12.19
N LEU A 400 23.71 -22.54 11.57
CA LEU A 400 22.43 -22.69 12.25
C LEU A 400 22.43 -23.90 13.20
N LEU A 401 23.01 -25.05 12.78
CA LEU A 401 23.12 -26.24 13.61
C LEU A 401 24.08 -26.03 14.80
N TRP A 402 25.20 -25.34 14.58
CA TRP A 402 26.24 -25.20 15.59
C TRP A 402 25.94 -24.12 16.63
N HIS A 403 25.16 -23.10 16.28
CA HIS A 403 24.85 -21.97 17.16
C HIS A 403 23.39 -21.93 17.63
N GLY A 404 22.63 -23.00 17.44
CA GLY A 404 21.26 -23.15 17.98
C GLY A 404 20.25 -22.14 17.46
N ILE A 405 20.44 -21.63 16.24
CA ILE A 405 19.50 -20.69 15.60
C ILE A 405 18.24 -21.45 15.20
N GLN A 406 17.08 -20.98 15.65
CA GLN A 406 15.81 -21.68 15.50
C GLN A 406 15.39 -21.94 14.03
N ARG A 407 14.56 -22.99 13.83
CA ARG A 407 14.11 -23.57 12.55
C ARG A 407 13.43 -22.60 11.55
N GLY A 408 13.18 -21.33 11.90
CA GLY A 408 12.52 -20.33 11.02
C GLY A 408 13.29 -20.01 9.73
N PHE A 409 14.62 -20.19 9.73
CA PHE A 409 15.48 -19.98 8.57
C PHE A 409 15.24 -20.97 7.41
N PHE A 410 14.73 -22.18 7.71
CA PHE A 410 14.56 -23.25 6.72
C PHE A 410 13.45 -23.00 5.69
N TYR A 411 12.54 -22.06 5.93
CA TYR A 411 11.47 -21.75 4.98
C TYR A 411 11.96 -21.15 3.66
N TRP A 412 13.20 -20.65 3.62
CA TRP A 412 13.74 -19.89 2.48
C TRP A 412 14.99 -20.50 1.85
N CYS A 413 15.50 -21.61 2.38
CA CYS A 413 16.65 -22.28 1.77
C CYS A 413 16.24 -22.89 0.42
N PRO A 414 16.89 -22.52 -0.71
CA PRO A 414 16.58 -23.06 -2.04
C PRO A 414 16.81 -24.57 -2.19
N LEU A 415 17.40 -25.24 -1.20
CA LEU A 415 17.58 -26.68 -1.17
C LEU A 415 16.29 -27.51 -1.13
N ARG A 416 15.10 -26.90 -0.95
CA ARG A 416 13.81 -27.61 -1.09
C ARG A 416 13.41 -27.91 -2.53
N THR A 417 14.14 -27.42 -3.52
CA THR A 417 13.84 -27.61 -4.95
C THR A 417 14.78 -28.63 -5.63
N ILE A 418 15.62 -29.32 -4.86
CA ILE A 418 16.48 -30.40 -5.37
C ILE A 418 15.96 -31.72 -4.77
N HIS A 419 14.78 -32.13 -5.19
CA HIS A 419 14.30 -33.52 -5.22
C HIS A 419 13.35 -33.68 -6.39
#